data_729c15144ec8c03883cc92bd1aeedb1f
#
_entry.id   729c15144ec8c03883cc92bd1aeedb1f
#
_cell.length_a   1.000
_cell.length_b   1.000
_cell.length_c   1.000
_cell.angle_alpha   90.00
_cell.angle_beta   90.00
_cell.angle_gamma   90.00
#
_symmetry.space_group_name_H-M   'P 1'
#
loop_
_entity.id
_entity.type
_entity.pdbx_description
1 polymer ?
#
loop_
_entity_poly.entity_id
_entity_poly.type
_entity_poly.pdbx_seq_one_letter_code
_entity_poly.pdbx_strand_id
1 'polypeptide(L)'
;MADAGAEATCLADLIELHRGLPRQGPGDAHFSRRLLQGLPKLPQRPRIADLGCGSGAGALLLAEFYGAEVLAVDTTAVFLEELAGLARQRGLQHLVHPVQADMGALTWPPGALDLIWSEGAAYNLGFETALARWRPLLAAEGVAVVSEMSWFSEDAPAEPREFWSAAYPTMAGEAENRRRAQRAGFAVLGTE
;
A
#
# COMPACT_ATOMS: atom_id res chain seq x y z
N MET A 1 -15.37 -17.49 19.55
CA MET A 1 -14.28 -16.58 19.95
C MET A 1 -13.00 -17.22 19.45
N ALA A 2 -12.40 -16.67 18.42
CA ALA A 2 -11.06 -17.12 17.99
C ALA A 2 -10.08 -16.93 19.17
N ASP A 3 -9.21 -17.89 19.35
CA ASP A 3 -8.23 -17.86 20.44
C ASP A 3 -7.20 -16.75 20.14
N ALA A 4 -7.21 -15.67 20.91
CA ALA A 4 -6.28 -14.55 20.77
C ALA A 4 -4.80 -15.00 20.79
N GLY A 5 -4.50 -16.12 21.44
CA GLY A 5 -3.17 -16.74 21.43
C GLY A 5 -2.82 -17.35 20.07
N ALA A 6 -3.76 -18.00 19.40
CA ALA A 6 -3.55 -18.58 18.07
C ALA A 6 -3.39 -17.48 16.99
N GLU A 7 -4.15 -16.40 17.07
CA GLU A 7 -4.00 -15.26 16.17
C GLU A 7 -2.66 -14.55 16.34
N ALA A 8 -2.21 -14.34 17.58
CA ALA A 8 -0.91 -13.73 17.85
C ALA A 8 0.26 -14.61 17.36
N THR A 9 0.17 -15.93 17.49
CA THR A 9 1.17 -16.88 16.98
C THR A 9 1.20 -16.85 15.45
N CYS A 10 0.04 -16.88 14.79
CA CYS A 10 -0.07 -16.80 13.34
C CYS A 10 0.54 -15.49 12.78
N LEU A 11 0.32 -14.35 13.44
CA LEU A 11 0.92 -13.08 13.03
C LEU A 11 2.46 -13.10 13.19
N ALA A 12 2.97 -13.66 14.28
CA ALA A 12 4.42 -13.79 14.50
C ALA A 12 5.07 -14.67 13.40
N ASP A 13 4.43 -15.79 13.06
CA ASP A 13 4.90 -16.68 12.00
C ASP A 13 4.87 -16.02 10.63
N LEU A 14 3.84 -15.21 10.32
CA LEU A 14 3.76 -14.43 9.09
C LEU A 14 4.88 -13.38 9.03
N ILE A 15 5.16 -12.69 10.12
CA ILE A 15 6.26 -11.72 10.19
C ILE A 15 7.58 -12.42 9.91
N GLU A 16 7.85 -13.55 10.56
CA GLU A 16 9.09 -14.31 10.38
C GLU A 16 9.25 -14.83 8.94
N LEU A 17 8.15 -15.29 8.33
CA LEU A 17 8.14 -15.72 6.93
C LEU A 17 8.50 -14.59 5.95
N HIS A 18 8.15 -13.35 6.27
CA HIS A 18 8.36 -12.20 5.38
C HIS A 18 9.65 -11.44 5.67
N ARG A 19 10.35 -11.71 6.77
CA ARG A 19 11.61 -11.04 7.13
C ARG A 19 12.69 -11.29 6.09
N GLY A 20 13.47 -10.25 5.79
CA GLY A 20 14.58 -10.31 4.85
C GLY A 20 14.18 -10.46 3.38
N LEU A 21 12.89 -10.54 3.06
CA LEU A 21 12.46 -10.57 1.67
C LEU A 21 12.62 -9.18 1.03
N PRO A 22 13.11 -9.11 -0.21
CA PRO A 22 13.28 -7.84 -0.92
C PRO A 22 11.94 -7.14 -1.21
N ARG A 23 10.84 -7.90 -1.22
CA ARG A 23 9.45 -7.45 -1.35
C ARG A 23 8.56 -8.48 -0.63
N GLN A 24 7.56 -7.99 0.08
CA GLN A 24 6.67 -8.81 0.93
C GLN A 24 5.30 -9.07 0.29
N GLY A 25 5.05 -8.53 -0.88
CA GLY A 25 3.81 -8.69 -1.65
C GLY A 25 4.07 -8.91 -3.13
N PRO A 26 3.03 -9.21 -3.91
CA PRO A 26 3.12 -9.38 -5.36
C PRO A 26 3.57 -8.09 -6.06
N GLY A 27 4.12 -8.23 -7.27
CA GLY A 27 4.64 -7.12 -8.05
C GLY A 27 6.17 -7.10 -8.14
N ASP A 28 6.69 -6.17 -8.93
CA ASP A 28 8.13 -5.98 -9.12
C ASP A 28 8.47 -4.50 -9.36
N ALA A 29 9.75 -4.15 -9.14
CA ALA A 29 10.22 -2.77 -9.26
C ALA A 29 10.13 -2.22 -10.69
N HIS A 30 10.17 -3.07 -11.72
CA HIS A 30 10.06 -2.62 -13.11
C HIS A 30 8.62 -2.20 -13.41
N PHE A 31 7.65 -2.99 -12.98
CA PHE A 31 6.23 -2.67 -13.09
C PHE A 31 5.90 -1.37 -12.34
N SER A 32 6.33 -1.26 -11.07
CA SER A 32 6.10 -0.05 -10.28
C SER A 32 6.74 1.20 -10.91
N ARG A 33 7.94 1.09 -11.51
CA ARG A 33 8.56 2.20 -12.26
C ARG A 33 7.76 2.62 -13.49
N ARG A 34 7.20 1.66 -14.24
CA ARG A 34 6.32 2.00 -15.39
C ARG A 34 5.09 2.77 -14.95
N LEU A 35 4.45 2.33 -13.86
CA LEU A 35 3.32 3.07 -13.28
C LEU A 35 3.72 4.50 -12.92
N LEU A 36 4.85 4.69 -12.22
CA LEU A 36 5.33 6.02 -11.84
C LEU A 36 5.60 6.93 -13.05
N GLN A 37 6.12 6.38 -14.15
CA GLN A 37 6.36 7.11 -15.40
C GLN A 37 5.05 7.55 -16.10
N GLY A 38 3.96 6.81 -15.88
CA GLY A 38 2.63 7.09 -16.44
C GLY A 38 1.77 8.04 -15.58
N LEU A 39 2.20 8.37 -14.36
CA LEU A 39 1.41 9.26 -13.50
C LEU A 39 1.36 10.69 -14.02
N PRO A 40 0.28 11.44 -13.70
CA PRO A 40 0.26 12.87 -13.90
C PRO A 40 1.46 13.55 -13.26
N LYS A 41 1.84 14.71 -13.82
CA LYS A 41 2.98 15.47 -13.28
C LYS A 41 2.68 15.95 -11.86
N LEU A 42 3.45 15.45 -10.91
CA LEU A 42 3.44 15.91 -9.52
C LEU A 42 4.33 17.16 -9.33
N PRO A 43 4.23 17.86 -8.18
CA PRO A 43 5.17 18.90 -7.80
C PRO A 43 6.63 18.42 -7.85
N GLN A 44 7.59 19.34 -8.00
CA GLN A 44 9.02 19.00 -8.12
C GLN A 44 9.55 18.21 -6.91
N ARG A 45 9.00 18.47 -5.71
CA ARG A 45 9.25 17.70 -4.46
C ARG A 45 7.91 17.30 -3.88
N PRO A 46 7.32 16.20 -4.38
CA PRO A 46 6.03 15.76 -3.92
C PRO A 46 6.11 15.25 -2.49
N ARG A 47 5.07 15.47 -1.72
CA ARG A 47 4.87 14.91 -0.39
C ARG A 47 4.29 13.52 -0.56
N ILE A 48 5.04 12.49 -0.21
CA ILE A 48 4.73 11.10 -0.53
C ILE A 48 4.53 10.29 0.73
N ALA A 49 3.51 9.43 0.75
CA ALA A 49 3.38 8.37 1.74
C ALA A 49 3.28 7.00 1.05
N ASP A 50 4.01 6.03 1.58
CA ASP A 50 3.87 4.60 1.27
C ASP A 50 3.15 3.93 2.45
N LEU A 51 1.87 3.57 2.24
CA LEU A 51 0.96 3.09 3.27
C LEU A 51 0.87 1.55 3.26
N GLY A 52 1.30 0.94 4.37
CA GLY A 52 1.56 -0.49 4.46
C GLY A 52 2.88 -0.85 3.75
N CYS A 53 3.93 -0.08 4.06
CA CYS A 53 5.19 -0.15 3.32
C CYS A 53 5.99 -1.43 3.52
N GLY A 54 5.70 -2.23 4.56
CA GLY A 54 6.49 -3.40 4.93
C GLY A 54 7.97 -3.07 5.10
N SER A 55 8.86 -3.86 4.51
CA SER A 55 10.31 -3.61 4.48
C SER A 55 10.74 -2.53 3.46
N GLY A 56 9.78 -1.84 2.82
CA GLY A 56 10.00 -0.58 2.12
C GLY A 56 10.39 -0.67 0.66
N ALA A 57 10.03 -1.73 -0.04
CA ALA A 57 10.31 -1.86 -1.48
C ALA A 57 9.74 -0.67 -2.28
N GLY A 58 8.48 -0.27 -1.98
CA GLY A 58 7.82 0.91 -2.55
C GLY A 58 8.50 2.21 -2.11
N ALA A 59 8.68 2.41 -0.80
CA ALA A 59 9.26 3.64 -0.26
C ALA A 59 10.64 3.95 -0.82
N LEU A 60 11.53 2.95 -0.91
CA LEU A 60 12.86 3.10 -1.49
C LEU A 60 12.80 3.47 -2.98
N LEU A 61 11.93 2.81 -3.73
CA LEU A 61 11.71 3.11 -5.15
C LEU A 61 11.20 4.54 -5.36
N LEU A 62 10.23 4.98 -4.56
CA LEU A 62 9.67 6.33 -4.62
C LEU A 62 10.71 7.41 -4.31
N ALA A 63 11.51 7.18 -3.24
CA ALA A 63 12.59 8.09 -2.86
C ALA A 63 13.65 8.21 -3.96
N GLU A 64 14.04 7.09 -4.58
CA GLU A 64 14.98 7.09 -5.72
C GLU A 64 14.39 7.80 -6.95
N PHE A 65 13.11 7.55 -7.26
CA PHE A 65 12.48 8.06 -8.48
C PHE A 65 12.24 9.57 -8.44
N TYR A 66 11.77 10.08 -7.29
CA TYR A 66 11.41 11.49 -7.15
C TYR A 66 12.52 12.35 -6.51
N GLY A 67 13.52 11.76 -5.86
CA GLY A 67 14.49 12.49 -5.05
C GLY A 67 13.79 13.31 -3.94
N ALA A 68 12.70 12.79 -3.37
CA ALA A 68 11.83 13.46 -2.42
C ALA A 68 11.64 12.61 -1.15
N GLU A 69 11.21 13.27 -0.07
CA GLU A 69 10.92 12.59 1.19
C GLU A 69 9.69 11.68 1.06
N VAL A 70 9.78 10.49 1.66
CA VAL A 70 8.73 9.48 1.69
C VAL A 70 8.45 9.09 3.15
N LEU A 71 7.22 9.29 3.60
CA LEU A 71 6.72 8.74 4.85
C LEU A 71 6.34 7.27 4.63
N ALA A 72 7.11 6.35 5.18
CA ALA A 72 6.91 4.92 5.02
C ALA A 72 6.19 4.36 6.25
N VAL A 73 4.90 4.08 6.11
CA VAL A 73 4.00 3.74 7.21
C VAL A 73 3.75 2.24 7.26
N ASP A 74 4.03 1.64 8.41
CA ASP A 74 3.65 0.26 8.72
C ASP A 74 3.40 0.10 10.23
N THR A 75 2.66 -0.92 10.63
CA THR A 75 2.45 -1.26 12.05
C THR A 75 3.59 -2.10 12.61
N THR A 76 4.33 -2.79 11.75
CA THR A 76 5.31 -3.82 12.10
C THR A 76 6.70 -3.21 12.28
N ALA A 77 7.12 -3.01 13.52
CA ALA A 77 8.39 -2.37 13.86
C ALA A 77 9.60 -3.03 13.19
N VAL A 78 9.65 -4.37 13.15
CA VAL A 78 10.78 -5.10 12.58
C VAL A 78 10.96 -4.82 11.09
N PHE A 79 9.89 -4.64 10.32
CA PHE A 79 9.97 -4.26 8.90
C PHE A 79 10.48 -2.83 8.73
N LEU A 80 10.07 -1.93 9.60
CA LEU A 80 10.56 -0.54 9.59
C LEU A 80 12.05 -0.45 9.96
N GLU A 81 12.54 -1.33 10.84
CA GLU A 81 13.97 -1.46 11.15
C GLU A 81 14.75 -1.97 9.94
N GLU A 82 14.24 -2.98 9.23
CA GLU A 82 14.80 -3.48 7.98
C GLU A 82 14.85 -2.37 6.92
N LEU A 83 13.75 -1.64 6.72
CA LEU A 83 13.67 -0.50 5.83
C LEU A 83 14.73 0.56 6.17
N ALA A 84 14.85 0.94 7.44
CA ALA A 84 15.87 1.90 7.87
C ALA A 84 17.30 1.41 7.57
N GLY A 85 17.55 0.12 7.70
CA GLY A 85 18.81 -0.53 7.30
C GLY A 85 19.07 -0.43 5.80
N LEU A 86 18.07 -0.79 5.00
CA LEU A 86 18.15 -0.73 3.53
C LEU A 86 18.30 0.71 3.02
N ALA A 87 17.59 1.67 3.63
CA ALA A 87 17.72 3.09 3.28
C ALA A 87 19.14 3.60 3.53
N ARG A 88 19.77 3.22 4.65
CA ARG A 88 21.20 3.56 4.91
C ARG A 88 22.12 2.94 3.89
N GLN A 89 21.96 1.66 3.56
CA GLN A 89 22.78 0.95 2.57
C GLN A 89 22.71 1.60 1.17
N ARG A 90 21.56 2.19 0.81
CA ARG A 90 21.35 2.88 -0.47
C ARG A 90 21.62 4.38 -0.42
N GLY A 91 22.02 4.93 0.72
CA GLY A 91 22.25 6.38 0.88
C GLY A 91 20.96 7.21 0.89
N LEU A 92 19.80 6.57 1.13
CA LEU A 92 18.47 7.19 1.11
C LEU A 92 17.90 7.53 2.49
N GLN A 93 18.69 7.36 3.55
CA GLN A 93 18.25 7.58 4.95
C GLN A 93 17.78 9.01 5.23
N HIS A 94 18.10 9.96 4.37
CA HIS A 94 17.68 11.35 4.47
C HIS A 94 16.36 11.65 3.72
N LEU A 95 15.87 10.69 2.96
CA LEU A 95 14.61 10.78 2.19
C LEU A 95 13.54 9.81 2.71
N VAL A 96 13.92 8.65 3.24
CA VAL A 96 12.98 7.63 3.70
C VAL A 96 12.80 7.75 5.20
N HIS A 97 11.56 8.03 5.62
CA HIS A 97 11.19 8.22 7.02
C HIS A 97 10.22 7.11 7.47
N PRO A 98 10.71 6.05 8.14
CA PRO A 98 9.85 5.02 8.72
C PRO A 98 8.93 5.60 9.80
N VAL A 99 7.64 5.28 9.72
CA VAL A 99 6.60 5.73 10.65
C VAL A 99 5.81 4.53 11.14
N GLN A 100 5.95 4.18 12.41
CA GLN A 100 5.14 3.12 13.00
C GLN A 100 3.75 3.65 13.34
N ALA A 101 2.78 3.34 12.49
CA ALA A 101 1.39 3.78 12.66
C ALA A 101 0.42 2.85 11.92
N ASP A 102 -0.84 2.87 12.35
CA ASP A 102 -1.95 2.29 11.59
C ASP A 102 -2.32 3.22 10.43
N MET A 103 -2.16 2.73 9.20
CA MET A 103 -2.50 3.46 7.97
C MET A 103 -3.99 3.82 7.86
N GLY A 104 -4.84 3.15 8.65
CA GLY A 104 -6.27 3.43 8.77
C GLY A 104 -6.62 4.51 9.81
N ALA A 105 -5.67 4.93 10.64
CA ALA A 105 -5.88 5.87 11.75
C ALA A 105 -4.96 7.10 11.70
N LEU A 106 -4.48 7.47 10.52
CA LEU A 106 -3.60 8.62 10.32
C LEU A 106 -4.36 9.93 10.61
N THR A 107 -3.75 10.79 11.43
CA THR A 107 -4.31 12.10 11.84
C THR A 107 -3.62 13.27 11.13
N TRP A 108 -3.08 13.04 9.95
CA TRP A 108 -2.43 14.08 9.16
C TRP A 108 -3.43 15.11 8.63
N PRO A 109 -3.01 16.36 8.41
CA PRO A 109 -3.89 17.40 7.90
C PRO A 109 -4.47 17.04 6.53
N PRO A 110 -5.70 17.46 6.21
CA PRO A 110 -6.24 17.34 4.87
C PRO A 110 -5.32 18.00 3.84
N GLY A 111 -5.16 17.35 2.69
CA GLY A 111 -4.31 17.84 1.61
C GLY A 111 -2.80 17.79 1.89
N ALA A 112 -2.37 17.01 2.91
CA ALA A 112 -0.96 16.90 3.29
C ALA A 112 -0.09 16.19 2.25
N LEU A 113 -0.68 15.35 1.37
CA LEU A 113 0.03 14.48 0.45
C LEU A 113 -0.26 14.80 -1.01
N ASP A 114 0.75 14.66 -1.85
CA ASP A 114 0.64 14.75 -3.31
C ASP A 114 0.59 13.35 -3.95
N LEU A 115 1.16 12.34 -3.27
CA LEU A 115 1.12 10.94 -3.69
C LEU A 115 0.89 10.02 -2.49
N ILE A 116 -0.10 9.16 -2.59
CA ILE A 116 -0.24 7.96 -1.76
C ILE A 116 0.10 6.75 -2.61
N TRP A 117 0.99 5.91 -2.09
CA TRP A 117 1.35 4.62 -2.64
C TRP A 117 0.95 3.53 -1.65
N SER A 118 0.34 2.45 -2.12
CA SER A 118 0.01 1.29 -1.28
C SER A 118 -0.03 0.03 -2.12
N GLU A 119 0.97 -0.82 -2.00
CA GLU A 119 1.04 -2.10 -2.69
C GLU A 119 0.84 -3.26 -1.70
N GLY A 120 -0.17 -4.10 -1.94
CA GLY A 120 -0.43 -5.29 -1.14
C GLY A 120 -0.87 -5.02 0.30
N ALA A 121 -1.51 -3.89 0.59
CA ALA A 121 -1.84 -3.50 1.95
C ALA A 121 -3.29 -3.01 2.15
N ALA A 122 -3.90 -2.35 1.16
CA ALA A 122 -5.22 -1.74 1.29
C ALA A 122 -6.32 -2.71 1.75
N TYR A 123 -6.26 -3.96 1.32
CA TYR A 123 -7.20 -5.02 1.69
C TYR A 123 -7.29 -5.26 3.21
N ASN A 124 -6.22 -4.98 3.99
CA ASN A 124 -6.23 -5.11 5.45
C ASN A 124 -7.24 -4.17 6.13
N LEU A 125 -7.57 -3.05 5.50
CA LEU A 125 -8.64 -2.14 5.94
C LEU A 125 -9.96 -2.39 5.21
N GLY A 126 -9.93 -3.18 4.14
CA GLY A 126 -10.95 -3.21 3.10
C GLY A 126 -10.81 -2.04 2.14
N PHE A 127 -10.75 -2.33 0.85
CA PHE A 127 -10.37 -1.38 -0.22
C PHE A 127 -11.16 -0.06 -0.18
N GLU A 128 -12.50 -0.13 -0.09
CA GLU A 128 -13.34 1.07 -0.05
C GLU A 128 -13.10 1.91 1.22
N THR A 129 -12.89 1.26 2.36
CA THR A 129 -12.57 1.92 3.63
C THR A 129 -11.21 2.62 3.55
N ALA A 130 -10.20 1.95 3.01
CA ALA A 130 -8.87 2.51 2.81
C ALA A 130 -8.94 3.78 1.96
N LEU A 131 -9.58 3.72 0.81
CA LEU A 131 -9.75 4.85 -0.09
C LEU A 131 -10.49 6.02 0.57
N ALA A 132 -11.60 5.75 1.28
CA ALA A 132 -12.36 6.78 1.97
C ALA A 132 -11.56 7.50 3.06
N ARG A 133 -10.69 6.77 3.77
CA ARG A 133 -9.81 7.33 4.81
C ARG A 133 -8.63 8.11 4.22
N TRP A 134 -8.10 7.68 3.08
CA TRP A 134 -6.93 8.30 2.47
C TRP A 134 -7.25 9.48 1.56
N ARG A 135 -8.45 9.51 0.94
CA ARG A 135 -8.84 10.62 0.06
C ARG A 135 -8.69 12.02 0.67
N PRO A 136 -9.10 12.26 1.94
CA PRO A 136 -8.91 13.56 2.57
C PRO A 136 -7.45 13.97 2.77
N LEU A 137 -6.54 13.00 2.88
CA LEU A 137 -5.10 13.26 3.06
C LEU A 137 -4.44 13.79 1.78
N LEU A 138 -5.03 13.51 0.61
CA LEU A 138 -4.52 13.95 -0.68
C LEU A 138 -4.88 15.41 -0.97
N ALA A 139 -3.93 16.15 -1.51
CA ALA A 139 -4.17 17.43 -2.15
C ALA A 139 -5.22 17.32 -3.27
N ALA A 140 -5.75 18.44 -3.76
CA ALA A 140 -6.79 18.46 -4.78
C ALA A 140 -6.39 17.67 -6.03
N GLU A 141 -5.15 17.87 -6.51
CA GLU A 141 -4.56 17.17 -7.66
C GLU A 141 -3.69 15.97 -7.25
N GLY A 142 -3.78 15.55 -5.98
CA GLY A 142 -3.00 14.42 -5.45
C GLY A 142 -3.44 13.09 -6.05
N VAL A 143 -2.48 12.18 -6.20
CA VAL A 143 -2.66 10.87 -6.84
C VAL A 143 -2.56 9.76 -5.81
N ALA A 144 -3.40 8.72 -5.94
CA ALA A 144 -3.23 7.46 -5.23
C ALA A 144 -2.90 6.34 -6.23
N VAL A 145 -1.88 5.54 -5.91
CA VAL A 145 -1.59 4.27 -6.57
C VAL A 145 -1.80 3.17 -5.55
N VAL A 146 -2.75 2.29 -5.83
CA VAL A 146 -3.16 1.26 -4.89
C VAL A 146 -3.30 -0.06 -5.62
N SER A 147 -2.65 -1.11 -5.13
CA SER A 147 -2.93 -2.46 -5.60
C SER A 147 -4.03 -3.09 -4.75
N GLU A 148 -4.92 -3.85 -5.39
CA GLU A 148 -6.05 -4.49 -4.74
C GLU A 148 -6.24 -5.91 -5.25
N MET A 149 -6.53 -6.83 -4.33
CA MET A 149 -6.90 -8.20 -4.68
C MET A 149 -8.23 -8.22 -5.42
N SER A 150 -8.22 -8.80 -6.61
CA SER A 150 -9.36 -8.73 -7.50
C SER A 150 -9.64 -10.04 -8.21
N TRP A 151 -10.91 -10.33 -8.46
CA TRP A 151 -11.30 -11.39 -9.37
C TRP A 151 -11.02 -10.96 -10.82
N PHE A 152 -10.21 -11.73 -11.52
CA PHE A 152 -9.94 -11.53 -12.96
C PHE A 152 -10.99 -12.17 -13.86
N SER A 153 -11.82 -13.06 -13.31
CA SER A 153 -12.89 -13.74 -14.03
C SER A 153 -14.10 -13.97 -13.12
N GLU A 154 -15.29 -13.85 -13.71
CA GLU A 154 -16.54 -14.24 -13.04
C GLU A 154 -16.64 -15.77 -12.87
N ASP A 155 -15.95 -16.53 -13.73
CA ASP A 155 -15.92 -17.99 -13.75
C ASP A 155 -14.74 -18.58 -12.97
N ALA A 156 -14.30 -17.92 -11.87
CA ALA A 156 -13.25 -18.46 -11.04
C ALA A 156 -13.63 -19.86 -10.49
N PRO A 157 -12.67 -20.83 -10.43
CA PRO A 157 -12.92 -22.16 -9.88
C PRO A 157 -13.51 -22.12 -8.48
N ALA A 158 -14.25 -23.17 -8.10
CA ALA A 158 -14.97 -23.20 -6.82
C ALA A 158 -14.02 -23.10 -5.62
N GLU A 159 -12.92 -23.83 -5.62
CA GLU A 159 -11.99 -23.88 -4.48
C GLU A 159 -11.37 -22.51 -4.15
N PRO A 160 -10.74 -21.75 -5.09
CA PRO A 160 -10.30 -20.40 -4.84
C PRO A 160 -11.44 -19.45 -4.45
N ARG A 161 -12.62 -19.62 -5.03
CA ARG A 161 -13.80 -18.80 -4.71
C ARG A 161 -14.24 -19.00 -3.27
N GLU A 162 -14.34 -20.23 -2.80
CA GLU A 162 -14.69 -20.56 -1.42
C GLU A 162 -13.67 -20.00 -0.44
N PHE A 163 -12.38 -20.23 -0.71
CA PHE A 163 -11.29 -19.74 0.14
C PHE A 163 -11.35 -18.21 0.28
N TRP A 164 -11.33 -17.48 -0.85
CA TRP A 164 -11.29 -16.02 -0.81
C TRP A 164 -12.60 -15.39 -0.36
N SER A 165 -13.75 -16.03 -0.57
CA SER A 165 -15.02 -15.55 -0.01
C SER A 165 -15.06 -15.63 1.51
N ALA A 166 -14.31 -16.53 2.11
CA ALA A 166 -14.13 -16.60 3.56
C ALA A 166 -13.04 -15.65 4.07
N ALA A 167 -11.88 -15.62 3.39
CA ALA A 167 -10.71 -14.85 3.82
C ALA A 167 -10.84 -13.34 3.53
N TYR A 168 -11.46 -12.98 2.39
CA TYR A 168 -11.68 -11.59 1.98
C TYR A 168 -13.06 -11.42 1.32
N PRO A 169 -14.16 -11.39 2.11
CA PRO A 169 -15.54 -11.39 1.59
C PRO A 169 -15.87 -10.21 0.68
N THR A 170 -15.12 -9.12 0.78
CA THR A 170 -15.32 -7.91 -0.04
C THR A 170 -14.50 -7.92 -1.33
N MET A 171 -13.77 -9.00 -1.63
CA MET A 171 -13.02 -9.12 -2.88
C MET A 171 -13.96 -9.00 -4.08
N ALA A 172 -13.62 -8.13 -5.03
CA ALA A 172 -14.45 -7.81 -6.18
C ALA A 172 -13.64 -7.84 -7.47
N GLY A 173 -14.30 -7.77 -8.61
CA GLY A 173 -13.63 -7.57 -9.90
C GLY A 173 -13.30 -6.10 -10.17
N GLU A 174 -12.53 -5.86 -11.23
CA GLU A 174 -12.06 -4.52 -11.62
C GLU A 174 -13.20 -3.48 -11.69
N ALA A 175 -14.29 -3.82 -12.37
CA ALA A 175 -15.41 -2.89 -12.58
C ALA A 175 -16.01 -2.39 -11.26
N GLU A 176 -16.15 -3.27 -10.26
CA GLU A 176 -16.65 -2.86 -8.95
C GLU A 176 -15.60 -2.07 -8.16
N ASN A 177 -14.34 -2.46 -8.22
CA ASN A 177 -13.27 -1.71 -7.55
C ASN A 177 -13.12 -0.30 -8.11
N ARG A 178 -13.29 -0.11 -9.42
CA ARG A 178 -13.38 1.23 -10.04
C ARG A 178 -14.57 2.04 -9.49
N ARG A 179 -15.76 1.42 -9.37
CA ARG A 179 -16.93 2.08 -8.76
C ARG A 179 -16.69 2.47 -7.28
N ARG A 180 -16.04 1.60 -6.51
CA ARG A 180 -15.64 1.91 -5.12
C ARG A 180 -14.71 3.11 -5.04
N ALA A 181 -13.70 3.16 -5.89
CA ALA A 181 -12.80 4.32 -5.98
C ALA A 181 -13.56 5.61 -6.33
N GLN A 182 -14.47 5.56 -7.29
CA GLN A 182 -15.31 6.71 -7.65
C GLN A 182 -16.21 7.16 -6.49
N ARG A 183 -16.85 6.22 -5.77
CA ARG A 183 -17.65 6.56 -4.56
C ARG A 183 -16.81 7.21 -3.46
N ALA A 184 -15.55 6.80 -3.32
CA ALA A 184 -14.60 7.41 -2.40
C ALA A 184 -14.06 8.77 -2.87
N GLY A 185 -14.52 9.29 -4.02
CA GLY A 185 -14.16 10.62 -4.54
C GLY A 185 -12.89 10.65 -5.39
N PHE A 186 -12.50 9.51 -5.99
CA PHE A 186 -11.39 9.45 -6.93
C PHE A 186 -11.84 9.46 -8.39
N ALA A 187 -11.11 10.17 -9.24
CA ALA A 187 -11.14 9.95 -10.68
C ALA A 187 -10.14 8.81 -10.99
N VAL A 188 -10.63 7.69 -11.53
CA VAL A 188 -9.78 6.56 -11.87
C VAL A 188 -9.07 6.83 -13.18
N LEU A 189 -7.75 7.00 -13.14
CA LEU A 189 -6.91 7.31 -14.30
C LEU A 189 -6.61 6.07 -15.15
N GLY A 190 -6.46 4.92 -14.53
CA GLY A 190 -6.19 3.65 -15.20
C GLY A 190 -6.20 2.48 -14.22
N THR A 191 -6.21 1.27 -14.77
CA THR A 191 -6.01 -0.02 -14.10
C THR A 191 -5.08 -0.85 -14.97
N GLU A 192 -4.13 -1.55 -14.34
CA GLU A 192 -3.16 -2.42 -15.03
C GLU A 192 -3.00 -3.76 -14.29
#